data_2d6021faedb7481a3615350acbd38374
#
_entry.id   2d6021faedb7481a3615350acbd38374
#
_cell.length_a   1.000
_cell.length_b   1.000
_cell.length_c   1.000
_cell.angle_alpha   90.00
_cell.angle_beta   90.00
_cell.angle_gamma   90.00
#
_symmetry.space_group_name_H-M   'P 1'
#
loop_
_entity.id
_entity.type
_entity.pdbx_description
1 polymer ?
#
loop_
_entity_poly.entity_id
_entity_poly.type
_entity_poly.pdbx_seq_one_letter_code
_entity_poly.pdbx_strand_id
1 'polypeptide(L)'
;MTESASGMKPVMYHYVRPGAEGLPHFPYLSLADFERQLEDFATTHGFVGRDAFAAWTAGGPAPSGVLLTFDDGLRDHIDFVLPALKARGLFGLFYVSSGPAVTGRILDVHKVHLALGRLGGERVLAWLEANAAELLPEAGMRGESSPHYAGQVSDEATKFVKRLFNWDLSGEERGAVLEALLDHAFAGSPPLWQDFYLDQQALRELSRAGMGVGPHSHTHAVSAELSPQRQREEVELSCEFVELHGGSRAWGYCYPHGLAASFSPETERAVAAAGCPMAFAVEARDIAAPLAEERRYALPRHNCNAFPHGTASYGGDEAASAT
;
A
#
# COMPACT_ATOMS: atom_id res chain seq x y z
N MET A 1 8.20 35.88 6.06
CA MET A 1 9.05 34.70 6.23
C MET A 1 8.22 33.71 7.03
N THR A 2 7.49 32.83 6.35
CA THR A 2 6.76 31.73 6.99
C THR A 2 7.81 30.70 7.39
N GLU A 3 7.95 30.42 8.69
CA GLU A 3 8.68 29.27 9.18
C GLU A 3 8.15 28.03 8.47
N SER A 4 8.93 27.51 7.54
CA SER A 4 8.71 26.18 6.98
C SER A 4 8.75 25.20 8.17
N ALA A 5 7.65 24.54 8.45
CA ALA A 5 7.58 23.50 9.47
C ALA A 5 8.67 22.46 9.17
N SER A 6 9.74 22.49 9.99
CA SER A 6 10.93 21.68 9.80
C SER A 6 10.67 20.26 10.27
N GLY A 7 10.15 19.40 9.40
CA GLY A 7 9.90 18.01 9.73
C GLY A 7 9.96 17.12 8.48
N MET A 8 10.12 15.81 8.69
CA MET A 8 10.03 14.80 7.66
C MET A 8 8.55 14.55 7.34
N LYS A 9 8.23 14.55 6.06
CA LYS A 9 6.90 14.24 5.50
C LYS A 9 6.93 12.86 4.84
N PRO A 10 6.64 11.77 5.56
CA PRO A 10 6.53 10.47 4.88
C PRO A 10 5.28 10.46 4.01
N VAL A 11 5.43 10.18 2.72
CA VAL A 11 4.33 10.14 1.74
C VAL A 11 4.24 8.73 1.17
N MET A 12 3.05 8.14 1.21
CA MET A 12 2.82 6.78 0.73
C MET A 12 2.22 6.77 -0.68
N TYR A 13 2.71 5.83 -1.48
CA TYR A 13 2.27 5.50 -2.83
C TYR A 13 1.99 4.01 -2.95
N HIS A 14 1.12 3.65 -3.91
CA HIS A 14 0.85 2.27 -4.29
C HIS A 14 1.02 2.14 -5.81
N TYR A 15 -0.07 2.18 -6.58
CA TYR A 15 -0.05 2.06 -8.03
C TYR A 15 0.45 3.35 -8.68
N VAL A 16 1.63 3.29 -9.32
CA VAL A 16 2.19 4.39 -10.12
C VAL A 16 2.52 3.84 -11.50
N ARG A 17 1.72 4.17 -12.49
CA ARG A 17 1.82 3.59 -13.84
C ARG A 17 1.36 4.56 -14.93
N PRO A 18 1.75 4.33 -16.20
CA PRO A 18 1.29 5.19 -17.30
C PRO A 18 -0.20 5.01 -17.60
N GLY A 19 -0.78 3.84 -17.30
CA GLY A 19 -2.16 3.49 -17.58
C GLY A 19 -2.63 2.20 -16.91
N ALA A 20 -3.92 1.88 -17.02
CA ALA A 20 -4.53 0.66 -16.50
C ALA A 20 -5.38 -0.02 -17.59
N GLU A 21 -4.72 -0.48 -18.67
CA GLU A 21 -5.37 -1.09 -19.82
C GLU A 21 -6.28 -2.26 -19.41
N GLY A 22 -7.50 -2.26 -19.93
CA GLY A 22 -8.49 -3.29 -19.62
C GLY A 22 -9.11 -3.21 -18.21
N LEU A 23 -8.78 -2.19 -17.42
CA LEU A 23 -9.27 -1.97 -16.05
C LEU A 23 -9.90 -0.57 -15.91
N PRO A 24 -11.05 -0.29 -16.54
CA PRO A 24 -11.60 1.07 -16.66
C PRO A 24 -11.93 1.74 -15.32
N HIS A 25 -12.15 0.98 -14.26
CA HIS A 25 -12.46 1.51 -12.92
C HIS A 25 -11.30 1.38 -11.93
N PHE A 26 -10.11 1.01 -12.41
CA PHE A 26 -8.95 0.81 -11.55
C PHE A 26 -8.27 2.15 -11.21
N PRO A 27 -8.16 2.52 -9.93
CA PRO A 27 -7.51 3.76 -9.53
C PRO A 27 -5.98 3.60 -9.53
N TYR A 28 -5.26 4.56 -10.10
CA TYR A 28 -3.79 4.63 -10.07
C TYR A 28 -3.35 6.09 -10.10
N LEU A 29 -2.13 6.36 -9.65
CA LEU A 29 -1.47 7.63 -9.91
C LEU A 29 -0.77 7.54 -11.26
N SER A 30 -1.08 8.45 -12.20
CA SER A 30 -0.40 8.44 -13.48
C SER A 30 1.10 8.71 -13.30
N LEU A 31 1.95 8.06 -14.11
CA LEU A 31 3.39 8.29 -14.06
C LEU A 31 3.72 9.78 -14.28
N ALA A 32 2.99 10.45 -15.18
CA ALA A 32 3.17 11.87 -15.44
C ALA A 32 2.82 12.74 -14.22
N ASP A 33 1.76 12.41 -13.47
CA ASP A 33 1.39 13.11 -12.25
C ASP A 33 2.38 12.84 -11.12
N PHE A 34 2.84 11.60 -10.99
CA PHE A 34 3.90 11.26 -10.04
C PHE A 34 5.17 12.08 -10.29
N GLU A 35 5.62 12.18 -11.54
CA GLU A 35 6.79 12.97 -11.90
C GLU A 35 6.58 14.47 -11.62
N ARG A 36 5.39 15.03 -11.92
CA ARG A 36 5.04 16.41 -11.57
C ARG A 36 5.01 16.63 -10.05
N GLN A 37 4.52 15.66 -9.29
CA GLN A 37 4.51 15.72 -7.83
C GLN A 37 5.94 15.70 -7.27
N LEU A 38 6.86 14.91 -7.86
CA LEU A 38 8.28 14.95 -7.49
C LEU A 38 8.91 16.32 -7.77
N GLU A 39 8.56 16.98 -8.88
CA GLU A 39 9.02 18.33 -9.21
C GLU A 39 8.49 19.39 -8.23
N ASP A 40 7.20 19.29 -7.86
CA ASP A 40 6.61 20.15 -6.83
C ASP A 40 7.30 19.98 -5.49
N PHE A 41 7.52 18.75 -5.03
CA PHE A 41 8.25 18.47 -3.80
C PHE A 41 9.68 18.96 -3.81
N ALA A 42 10.37 18.86 -4.94
CA ALA A 42 11.74 19.36 -5.08
C ALA A 42 11.82 20.88 -4.82
N THR A 43 10.79 21.61 -5.23
CA THR A 43 10.76 23.09 -5.08
C THR A 43 10.21 23.55 -3.73
N THR A 44 9.28 22.77 -3.12
CA THR A 44 8.54 23.20 -1.94
C THR A 44 9.07 22.63 -0.63
N HIS A 45 9.58 21.38 -0.63
CA HIS A 45 9.94 20.65 0.59
C HIS A 45 11.34 20.07 0.56
N GLY A 46 11.89 19.74 -0.62
CA GLY A 46 13.05 18.88 -0.75
C GLY A 46 12.76 17.43 -0.37
N PHE A 47 13.81 16.59 -0.35
CA PHE A 47 13.66 15.15 -0.10
C PHE A 47 14.58 14.67 1.02
N VAL A 48 14.12 13.67 1.76
CA VAL A 48 14.92 12.94 2.72
C VAL A 48 15.76 11.89 1.97
N GLY A 49 17.07 12.05 2.04
CA GLY A 49 18.01 11.08 1.47
C GLY A 49 18.28 9.91 2.42
N ARG A 50 18.88 8.84 1.86
CA ARG A 50 19.19 7.60 2.57
C ARG A 50 19.99 7.82 3.86
N ASP A 51 21.07 8.62 3.77
CA ASP A 51 21.96 8.81 4.92
C ASP A 51 21.28 9.63 6.03
N ALA A 52 20.48 10.63 5.66
CA ALA A 52 19.70 11.43 6.61
C ALA A 52 18.65 10.58 7.33
N PHE A 53 17.95 9.69 6.60
CA PHE A 53 17.03 8.74 7.20
C PHE A 53 17.74 7.75 8.13
N ALA A 54 18.87 7.18 7.69
CA ALA A 54 19.68 6.26 8.52
C ALA A 54 20.21 6.94 9.80
N ALA A 55 20.66 8.20 9.71
CA ALA A 55 21.09 8.97 10.86
C ALA A 55 19.95 9.19 11.87
N TRP A 56 18.74 9.51 11.39
CA TRP A 56 17.57 9.65 12.26
C TRP A 56 17.19 8.34 12.96
N THR A 57 17.20 7.22 12.23
CA THR A 57 16.91 5.90 12.83
C THR A 57 17.94 5.47 13.85
N ALA A 58 19.17 5.98 13.75
CA ALA A 58 20.25 5.79 14.73
C ALA A 58 20.17 6.76 15.93
N GLY A 59 19.12 7.57 16.04
CA GLY A 59 18.89 8.49 17.16
C GLY A 59 19.26 9.95 16.88
N GLY A 60 19.55 10.31 15.63
CA GLY A 60 19.76 11.69 15.21
C GLY A 60 18.46 12.51 15.14
N PRO A 61 18.55 13.81 14.85
CA PRO A 61 17.38 14.68 14.68
C PRO A 61 16.55 14.26 13.47
N ALA A 62 15.24 14.57 13.47
CA ALA A 62 14.40 14.34 12.31
C ALA A 62 14.88 15.17 11.11
N PRO A 63 15.10 14.56 9.93
CA PRO A 63 15.44 15.30 8.74
C PRO A 63 14.22 16.11 8.24
N SER A 64 14.45 17.16 7.48
CA SER A 64 13.41 17.93 6.80
C SER A 64 13.24 17.45 5.36
N GLY A 65 12.02 17.46 4.84
CA GLY A 65 11.69 17.10 3.46
C GLY A 65 10.76 15.90 3.34
N VAL A 66 10.46 15.53 2.10
CA VAL A 66 9.59 14.38 1.79
C VAL A 66 10.38 13.07 1.84
N LEU A 67 9.89 12.10 2.61
CA LEU A 67 10.32 10.71 2.55
C LEU A 67 9.34 9.93 1.67
N LEU A 68 9.81 9.44 0.54
CA LEU A 68 9.01 8.66 -0.40
C LEU A 68 8.88 7.22 0.08
N THR A 69 7.64 6.72 0.20
CA THR A 69 7.37 5.34 0.61
C THR A 69 6.39 4.66 -0.36
N PHE A 70 6.63 3.40 -0.71
CA PHE A 70 5.90 2.64 -1.71
C PHE A 70 5.48 1.30 -1.11
N ASP A 71 4.18 1.02 -1.06
CA ASP A 71 3.64 -0.15 -0.36
C ASP A 71 3.28 -1.29 -1.33
N ASP A 72 3.06 -2.49 -0.80
CA ASP A 72 2.59 -3.72 -1.43
C ASP A 72 3.61 -4.50 -2.28
N GLY A 73 4.74 -3.91 -2.63
CA GLY A 73 5.71 -4.59 -3.49
C GLY A 73 5.21 -4.80 -4.93
N LEU A 74 4.56 -3.78 -5.50
CA LEU A 74 3.96 -3.84 -6.84
C LEU A 74 5.01 -3.79 -7.96
N ARG A 75 4.71 -4.42 -9.09
CA ARG A 75 5.55 -4.42 -10.29
C ARG A 75 5.83 -3.00 -10.82
N ASP A 76 4.86 -2.11 -10.67
CA ASP A 76 5.00 -0.68 -10.98
C ASP A 76 6.25 -0.04 -10.37
N HIS A 77 6.66 -0.52 -9.20
CA HIS A 77 7.78 0.05 -8.46
C HIS A 77 9.13 -0.16 -9.16
N ILE A 78 9.32 -1.27 -9.85
CA ILE A 78 10.53 -1.53 -10.63
C ILE A 78 10.43 -0.97 -12.05
N ASP A 79 9.24 -1.07 -12.67
CA ASP A 79 9.05 -0.71 -14.06
C ASP A 79 8.97 0.82 -14.26
N PHE A 80 8.40 1.56 -13.32
CA PHE A 80 8.13 3.00 -13.47
C PHE A 80 8.74 3.85 -12.35
N VAL A 81 8.55 3.46 -11.08
CA VAL A 81 9.00 4.28 -9.95
C VAL A 81 10.52 4.33 -9.86
N LEU A 82 11.20 3.20 -9.86
CA LEU A 82 12.66 3.15 -9.74
C LEU A 82 13.37 3.98 -10.83
N PRO A 83 13.01 3.89 -12.12
CA PRO A 83 13.58 4.75 -13.16
C PRO A 83 13.39 6.24 -12.88
N ALA A 84 12.19 6.66 -12.44
CA ALA A 84 11.89 8.05 -12.13
C ALA A 84 12.73 8.58 -10.95
N LEU A 85 12.90 7.77 -9.89
CA LEU A 85 13.74 8.12 -8.74
C LEU A 85 15.22 8.16 -9.11
N LYS A 86 15.73 7.18 -9.85
CA LYS A 86 17.13 7.14 -10.31
C LYS A 86 17.49 8.34 -11.16
N ALA A 87 16.63 8.74 -12.08
CA ALA A 87 16.85 9.89 -12.95
C ALA A 87 17.01 11.20 -12.16
N ARG A 88 16.48 11.26 -10.94
CA ARG A 88 16.51 12.42 -10.05
C ARG A 88 17.46 12.26 -8.85
N GLY A 89 18.15 11.13 -8.72
CA GLY A 89 19.02 10.82 -7.57
C GLY A 89 18.25 10.73 -6.23
N LEU A 90 16.98 10.33 -6.26
CA LEU A 90 16.12 10.28 -5.10
C LEU A 90 16.17 8.90 -4.40
N PHE A 91 15.96 8.92 -3.09
CA PHE A 91 15.81 7.75 -2.24
C PHE A 91 14.33 7.45 -1.97
N GLY A 92 13.99 6.17 -1.84
CA GLY A 92 12.65 5.73 -1.43
C GLY A 92 12.69 4.44 -0.63
N LEU A 93 11.65 4.22 0.19
CA LEU A 93 11.40 3.00 0.95
C LEU A 93 10.32 2.19 0.26
N PHE A 94 10.57 0.91 0.03
CA PHE A 94 9.65 -0.02 -0.62
C PHE A 94 9.26 -1.11 0.36
N TYR A 95 7.99 -1.16 0.74
CA TYR A 95 7.44 -2.12 1.67
C TYR A 95 6.76 -3.28 0.92
N VAL A 96 7.18 -4.51 1.22
CA VAL A 96 6.86 -5.67 0.39
C VAL A 96 6.14 -6.73 1.19
N SER A 97 4.95 -7.14 0.72
CA SER A 97 4.25 -8.31 1.21
C SER A 97 4.86 -9.59 0.63
N SER A 98 5.22 -10.54 1.49
CA SER A 98 5.94 -11.74 1.06
C SER A 98 5.05 -12.84 0.45
N GLY A 99 3.75 -12.83 0.76
CA GLY A 99 2.81 -13.87 0.34
C GLY A 99 2.79 -14.16 -1.15
N PRO A 100 2.71 -13.17 -2.05
CA PRO A 100 2.66 -13.40 -3.48
C PRO A 100 3.84 -14.22 -4.01
N ALA A 101 5.05 -13.87 -3.61
CA ALA A 101 6.26 -14.57 -4.06
C ALA A 101 6.44 -15.97 -3.45
N VAL A 102 5.84 -16.23 -2.27
CA VAL A 102 5.89 -17.52 -1.59
C VAL A 102 4.79 -18.46 -2.08
N THR A 103 3.58 -17.95 -2.26
CA THR A 103 2.39 -18.76 -2.59
C THR A 103 2.07 -18.83 -4.08
N GLY A 104 2.63 -17.93 -4.89
CA GLY A 104 2.27 -17.78 -6.31
C GLY A 104 0.87 -17.22 -6.52
N ARG A 105 0.30 -16.49 -5.54
CA ARG A 105 -1.09 -15.99 -5.57
C ARG A 105 -1.14 -14.47 -5.37
N ILE A 106 -2.14 -13.85 -5.96
CA ILE A 106 -2.46 -12.44 -5.70
C ILE A 106 -3.08 -12.31 -4.30
N LEU A 107 -2.71 -11.26 -3.57
CA LEU A 107 -3.29 -10.93 -2.26
C LEU A 107 -4.78 -10.63 -2.39
N ASP A 108 -5.57 -10.99 -1.39
CA ASP A 108 -7.03 -10.80 -1.41
C ASP A 108 -7.43 -9.34 -1.62
N VAL A 109 -6.74 -8.39 -0.98
CA VAL A 109 -6.97 -6.96 -1.19
C VAL A 109 -6.81 -6.56 -2.66
N HIS A 110 -5.83 -7.13 -3.36
CA HIS A 110 -5.57 -6.83 -4.76
C HIS A 110 -6.51 -7.58 -5.71
N LYS A 111 -7.01 -8.77 -5.35
CA LYS A 111 -8.12 -9.41 -6.08
C LYS A 111 -9.37 -8.54 -6.07
N VAL A 112 -9.68 -7.92 -4.91
CA VAL A 112 -10.78 -6.95 -4.80
C VAL A 112 -10.54 -5.74 -5.72
N HIS A 113 -9.32 -5.18 -5.70
CA HIS A 113 -8.98 -4.04 -6.57
C HIS A 113 -9.08 -4.39 -8.05
N LEU A 114 -8.63 -5.57 -8.46
CA LEU A 114 -8.70 -6.05 -9.84
C LEU A 114 -10.13 -6.29 -10.30
N ALA A 115 -10.96 -6.95 -9.48
CA ALA A 115 -12.37 -7.20 -9.80
C ALA A 115 -13.14 -5.87 -9.92
N LEU A 116 -12.97 -4.97 -8.94
CA LEU A 116 -13.55 -3.63 -8.99
C LEU A 116 -13.03 -2.82 -10.18
N GLY A 117 -11.73 -2.88 -10.44
CA GLY A 117 -11.09 -2.20 -11.57
C GLY A 117 -11.64 -2.65 -12.93
N ARG A 118 -11.97 -3.93 -13.06
CA ARG A 118 -12.49 -4.51 -14.30
C ARG A 118 -13.99 -4.26 -14.48
N LEU A 119 -14.78 -4.43 -13.41
CA LEU A 119 -16.24 -4.47 -13.48
C LEU A 119 -16.89 -3.17 -12.97
N GLY A 120 -16.27 -2.46 -12.03
CA GLY A 120 -16.91 -1.39 -11.24
C GLY A 120 -17.73 -1.92 -10.07
N GLY A 121 -18.02 -1.05 -9.08
CA GLY A 121 -18.66 -1.43 -7.82
C GLY A 121 -20.04 -2.05 -7.99
N GLU A 122 -20.91 -1.44 -8.78
CA GLU A 122 -22.28 -1.90 -9.02
C GLU A 122 -22.33 -3.30 -9.64
N ARG A 123 -21.47 -3.60 -10.60
CA ARG A 123 -21.45 -4.92 -11.25
C ARG A 123 -20.87 -6.00 -10.34
N VAL A 124 -19.87 -5.67 -9.51
CA VAL A 124 -19.36 -6.58 -8.48
C VAL A 124 -20.44 -6.88 -7.46
N LEU A 125 -21.17 -5.86 -6.98
CA LEU A 125 -22.27 -6.05 -6.03
C LEU A 125 -23.38 -6.93 -6.63
N ALA A 126 -23.82 -6.66 -7.86
CA ALA A 126 -24.82 -7.49 -8.54
C ALA A 126 -24.37 -8.95 -8.70
N TRP A 127 -23.07 -9.18 -8.98
CA TRP A 127 -22.52 -10.53 -9.04
C TRP A 127 -22.56 -11.22 -7.67
N LEU A 128 -22.22 -10.52 -6.58
CA LEU A 128 -22.28 -11.03 -5.21
C LEU A 128 -23.72 -11.40 -4.82
N GLU A 129 -24.68 -10.55 -5.16
CA GLU A 129 -26.12 -10.82 -4.92
C GLU A 129 -26.61 -12.09 -5.62
N ALA A 130 -26.08 -12.38 -6.79
CA ALA A 130 -26.47 -13.55 -7.58
C ALA A 130 -25.73 -14.86 -7.18
N ASN A 131 -24.50 -14.76 -6.64
CA ASN A 131 -23.61 -15.93 -6.46
C ASN A 131 -23.14 -16.18 -5.03
N ALA A 132 -23.29 -15.20 -4.11
CA ALA A 132 -22.82 -15.27 -2.73
C ALA A 132 -23.71 -14.41 -1.80
N ALA A 133 -25.02 -14.49 -2.00
CA ALA A 133 -25.98 -13.66 -1.26
C ALA A 133 -25.93 -13.91 0.26
N GLU A 134 -25.58 -15.11 0.68
CA GLU A 134 -25.43 -15.51 2.08
C GLU A 134 -24.30 -14.76 2.82
N LEU A 135 -23.32 -14.21 2.10
CA LEU A 135 -22.24 -13.42 2.68
C LEU A 135 -22.59 -11.93 2.81
N LEU A 136 -23.71 -11.53 2.22
CA LEU A 136 -24.12 -10.14 2.27
C LEU A 136 -24.94 -9.85 3.54
N PRO A 137 -24.66 -8.73 4.24
CA PRO A 137 -25.48 -8.30 5.36
C PRO A 137 -26.90 -7.97 4.88
N GLU A 138 -27.86 -7.97 5.82
CA GLU A 138 -29.24 -7.58 5.51
C GLU A 138 -29.31 -6.21 4.82
N ALA A 139 -30.27 -6.03 3.91
CA ALA A 139 -30.35 -4.88 3.02
C ALA A 139 -30.30 -3.50 3.73
N GLY A 140 -30.78 -3.42 4.98
CA GLY A 140 -30.74 -2.20 5.80
C GLY A 140 -29.34 -1.81 6.29
N MET A 141 -28.40 -2.76 6.37
CA MET A 141 -27.03 -2.51 6.85
C MET A 141 -26.04 -2.21 5.71
N ARG A 142 -26.46 -2.30 4.45
CA ARG A 142 -25.61 -2.05 3.27
C ARG A 142 -25.25 -0.57 3.10
N GLY A 143 -26.02 0.36 3.67
CA GLY A 143 -25.87 1.81 3.52
C GLY A 143 -25.06 2.49 4.62
N GLU A 144 -24.58 1.78 5.64
CA GLU A 144 -23.72 2.38 6.66
C GLU A 144 -22.33 2.66 6.06
N SER A 145 -22.01 3.95 5.89
CA SER A 145 -20.69 4.36 5.41
C SER A 145 -19.62 3.86 6.39
N SER A 146 -18.77 2.97 5.93
CA SER A 146 -17.63 2.50 6.74
C SER A 146 -16.71 3.68 7.04
N PRO A 147 -16.38 3.95 8.32
CA PRO A 147 -15.41 4.98 8.66
C PRO A 147 -14.04 4.73 7.99
N HIS A 148 -13.75 3.48 7.62
CA HIS A 148 -12.49 3.09 6.96
C HIS A 148 -12.34 3.65 5.55
N TYR A 149 -13.46 3.95 4.85
CA TYR A 149 -13.45 4.43 3.45
C TYR A 149 -14.16 5.77 3.27
N ALA A 150 -14.56 6.45 4.35
CA ALA A 150 -15.30 7.71 4.28
C ALA A 150 -14.57 8.83 3.53
N GLY A 151 -13.24 8.83 3.56
CA GLY A 151 -12.39 9.80 2.84
C GLY A 151 -12.02 9.41 1.41
N GLN A 152 -12.44 8.24 0.91
CA GLN A 152 -12.13 7.81 -0.46
C GLN A 152 -13.15 8.38 -1.46
N VAL A 153 -12.63 8.91 -2.57
CA VAL A 153 -13.44 9.32 -3.73
C VAL A 153 -13.77 8.07 -4.54
N SER A 154 -14.88 7.42 -4.21
CA SER A 154 -15.40 6.22 -4.89
C SER A 154 -16.93 6.18 -4.72
N ASP A 155 -17.62 5.47 -5.62
CA ASP A 155 -19.06 5.19 -5.45
C ASP A 155 -19.32 4.31 -4.22
N GLU A 156 -20.55 4.33 -3.72
CA GLU A 156 -20.94 3.63 -2.49
C GLU A 156 -20.86 2.10 -2.64
N ALA A 157 -21.15 1.55 -3.83
CA ALA A 157 -21.02 0.12 -4.08
C ALA A 157 -19.55 -0.32 -3.99
N THR A 158 -18.62 0.46 -4.55
CA THR A 158 -17.17 0.23 -4.44
C THR A 158 -16.71 0.27 -2.97
N LYS A 159 -17.15 1.25 -2.18
CA LYS A 159 -16.80 1.34 -0.75
C LYS A 159 -17.36 0.16 0.03
N PHE A 160 -18.61 -0.24 -0.26
CA PHE A 160 -19.26 -1.39 0.36
C PHE A 160 -18.49 -2.69 0.07
N VAL A 161 -18.16 -2.96 -1.19
CA VAL A 161 -17.40 -4.15 -1.59
C VAL A 161 -16.02 -4.21 -0.90
N LYS A 162 -15.30 -3.08 -0.87
CA LYS A 162 -14.01 -3.01 -0.16
C LYS A 162 -14.17 -3.30 1.34
N ARG A 163 -15.19 -2.75 1.99
CA ARG A 163 -15.47 -3.01 3.40
C ARG A 163 -15.77 -4.48 3.62
N LEU A 164 -16.69 -5.04 2.84
CA LEU A 164 -17.11 -6.44 2.94
C LEU A 164 -15.89 -7.39 2.92
N PHE A 165 -15.05 -7.27 1.91
CA PHE A 165 -13.93 -8.18 1.73
C PHE A 165 -12.74 -7.90 2.66
N ASN A 166 -12.47 -6.67 3.02
CA ASN A 166 -11.29 -6.35 3.83
C ASN A 166 -11.55 -6.37 5.34
N TRP A 167 -12.83 -6.23 5.77
CA TRP A 167 -13.16 -6.05 7.19
C TRP A 167 -14.27 -6.96 7.70
N ASP A 168 -15.31 -7.24 6.90
CA ASP A 168 -16.51 -7.91 7.40
C ASP A 168 -16.43 -9.44 7.25
N LEU A 169 -15.70 -9.97 6.25
CA LEU A 169 -15.56 -11.40 5.99
C LEU A 169 -14.27 -11.99 6.58
N SER A 170 -14.39 -13.17 7.20
CA SER A 170 -13.21 -13.96 7.60
C SER A 170 -12.39 -14.40 6.38
N GLY A 171 -11.12 -14.77 6.60
CA GLY A 171 -10.24 -15.21 5.51
C GLY A 171 -10.75 -16.46 4.78
N GLU A 172 -11.46 -17.36 5.48
CA GLU A 172 -12.02 -18.59 4.93
C GLU A 172 -13.22 -18.29 4.02
N GLU A 173 -14.19 -17.48 4.49
CA GLU A 173 -15.37 -17.06 3.71
C GLU A 173 -14.99 -16.30 2.46
N ARG A 174 -14.02 -15.40 2.59
CA ARG A 174 -13.54 -14.52 1.54
C ARG A 174 -12.84 -15.25 0.39
N GLY A 175 -12.00 -16.24 0.70
CA GLY A 175 -11.06 -16.82 -0.26
C GLY A 175 -11.73 -17.41 -1.50
N ALA A 176 -12.71 -18.32 -1.31
CA ALA A 176 -13.39 -19.00 -2.42
C ALA A 176 -14.19 -18.02 -3.30
N VAL A 177 -14.87 -17.06 -2.67
CA VAL A 177 -15.68 -16.07 -3.38
C VAL A 177 -14.80 -15.11 -4.19
N LEU A 178 -13.66 -14.70 -3.66
CA LEU A 178 -12.72 -13.84 -4.41
C LEU A 178 -12.11 -14.53 -5.62
N GLU A 179 -11.76 -15.83 -5.52
CA GLU A 179 -11.29 -16.58 -6.69
C GLU A 179 -12.37 -16.65 -7.77
N ALA A 180 -13.62 -17.00 -7.41
CA ALA A 180 -14.73 -17.08 -8.36
C ALA A 180 -15.08 -15.72 -8.98
N LEU A 181 -15.04 -14.65 -8.19
CA LEU A 181 -15.25 -13.27 -8.67
C LEU A 181 -14.14 -12.85 -9.65
N LEU A 182 -12.88 -13.18 -9.34
CA LEU A 182 -11.76 -12.85 -10.20
C LEU A 182 -11.83 -13.61 -11.52
N ASP A 183 -12.15 -14.91 -11.47
CA ASP A 183 -12.38 -15.74 -12.67
C ASP A 183 -13.51 -15.16 -13.54
N HIS A 184 -14.61 -14.73 -12.92
CA HIS A 184 -15.69 -14.07 -13.63
C HIS A 184 -15.24 -12.75 -14.27
N ALA A 185 -14.55 -11.89 -13.53
CA ALA A 185 -14.09 -10.58 -14.01
C ALA A 185 -13.15 -10.68 -15.21
N PHE A 186 -12.35 -11.74 -15.27
CA PHE A 186 -11.34 -11.97 -16.32
C PHE A 186 -11.65 -13.14 -17.26
N ALA A 187 -12.89 -13.62 -17.30
CA ALA A 187 -13.35 -14.72 -18.15
C ALA A 187 -12.44 -15.97 -18.07
N GLY A 188 -12.04 -16.36 -16.85
CA GLY A 188 -11.19 -17.51 -16.58
C GLY A 188 -9.69 -17.30 -16.85
N SER A 189 -9.26 -16.06 -17.13
CA SER A 189 -7.85 -15.72 -17.37
C SER A 189 -7.41 -14.54 -16.50
N PRO A 190 -7.42 -14.67 -15.17
CA PRO A 190 -6.99 -13.59 -14.27
C PRO A 190 -5.50 -13.29 -14.43
N PRO A 191 -5.04 -12.07 -14.07
CA PRO A 191 -3.63 -11.73 -14.07
C PRO A 191 -2.80 -12.71 -13.23
N LEU A 192 -1.58 -12.96 -13.65
CA LEU A 192 -0.63 -13.75 -12.88
C LEU A 192 0.03 -12.87 -11.80
N TRP A 193 0.42 -13.47 -10.67
CA TRP A 193 1.08 -12.72 -9.61
C TRP A 193 2.40 -12.07 -10.09
N GLN A 194 3.13 -12.70 -11.00
CA GLN A 194 4.37 -12.19 -11.58
C GLN A 194 4.19 -10.90 -12.39
N ASP A 195 3.01 -10.71 -12.96
CA ASP A 195 2.68 -9.51 -13.73
C ASP A 195 2.29 -8.34 -12.81
N PHE A 196 2.02 -8.65 -11.54
CA PHE A 196 1.47 -7.69 -10.58
C PHE A 196 2.46 -7.29 -9.48
N TYR A 197 3.37 -8.18 -9.09
CA TYR A 197 4.30 -7.95 -7.98
C TYR A 197 5.77 -8.02 -8.40
N LEU A 198 6.60 -7.44 -7.54
CA LEU A 198 8.05 -7.60 -7.60
C LEU A 198 8.44 -9.06 -7.39
N ASP A 199 9.28 -9.57 -8.26
CA ASP A 199 9.96 -10.84 -8.04
C ASP A 199 11.23 -10.64 -7.18
N GLN A 200 11.87 -11.74 -6.81
CA GLN A 200 13.09 -11.74 -6.01
C GLN A 200 14.26 -11.01 -6.67
N GLN A 201 14.33 -10.97 -8.00
CA GLN A 201 15.37 -10.25 -8.75
C GLN A 201 15.13 -8.74 -8.64
N ALA A 202 13.90 -8.29 -8.81
CA ALA A 202 13.50 -6.89 -8.68
C ALA A 202 13.77 -6.35 -7.26
N LEU A 203 13.54 -7.16 -6.21
CA LEU A 203 13.87 -6.76 -4.82
C LEU A 203 15.39 -6.51 -4.66
N ARG A 204 16.20 -7.40 -5.20
CA ARG A 204 17.67 -7.21 -5.19
C ARG A 204 18.11 -6.01 -6.02
N GLU A 205 17.41 -5.71 -7.12
CA GLU A 205 17.68 -4.55 -7.96
C GLU A 205 17.37 -3.24 -7.21
N LEU A 206 16.22 -3.12 -6.56
CA LEU A 206 15.88 -1.99 -5.70
C LEU A 206 16.97 -1.74 -4.65
N SER A 207 17.40 -2.79 -3.93
CA SER A 207 18.44 -2.68 -2.91
C SER A 207 19.80 -2.25 -3.49
N ARG A 208 20.22 -2.81 -4.64
CA ARG A 208 21.47 -2.43 -5.34
C ARG A 208 21.40 -1.00 -5.88
N ALA A 209 20.23 -0.52 -6.21
CA ALA A 209 20.00 0.88 -6.61
C ALA A 209 20.05 1.86 -5.43
N GLY A 210 20.26 1.38 -4.20
CA GLY A 210 20.36 2.19 -3.00
C GLY A 210 19.02 2.48 -2.32
N MET A 211 17.93 1.88 -2.77
CA MET A 211 16.61 2.00 -2.14
C MET A 211 16.52 1.18 -0.86
N GLY A 212 15.67 1.59 0.07
CA GLY A 212 15.32 0.78 1.23
C GLY A 212 14.21 -0.21 0.86
N VAL A 213 14.38 -1.50 1.19
CA VAL A 213 13.33 -2.52 1.02
C VAL A 213 13.02 -3.10 2.38
N GLY A 214 11.79 -2.89 2.86
CA GLY A 214 11.28 -3.30 4.17
C GLY A 214 10.05 -4.22 4.10
N PRO A 215 9.68 -4.86 5.23
CA PRO A 215 8.55 -5.80 5.31
C PRO A 215 7.19 -5.09 5.39
N HIS A 216 6.15 -5.74 4.76
CA HIS A 216 4.76 -5.30 4.72
C HIS A 216 3.77 -6.45 4.98
N SER A 217 3.99 -7.24 6.01
CA SER A 217 3.31 -8.50 6.34
C SER A 217 3.47 -9.61 5.28
N HIS A 218 2.92 -10.78 5.59
CA HIS A 218 2.91 -11.92 4.67
C HIS A 218 1.70 -11.89 3.75
N THR A 219 0.49 -11.87 4.30
CA THR A 219 -0.77 -11.98 3.54
C THR A 219 -1.52 -10.67 3.34
N HIS A 220 -1.01 -9.56 3.87
CA HIS A 220 -1.68 -8.26 3.86
C HIS A 220 -3.04 -8.26 4.61
N ALA A 221 -3.22 -9.15 5.57
CA ALA A 221 -4.42 -9.20 6.39
C ALA A 221 -4.51 -8.00 7.36
N VAL A 222 -5.73 -7.67 7.81
CA VAL A 222 -5.96 -6.74 8.91
C VAL A 222 -5.39 -7.36 10.19
N SER A 223 -4.22 -6.92 10.61
CA SER A 223 -3.47 -7.57 11.70
C SER A 223 -4.24 -7.61 13.02
N ALA A 224 -5.03 -6.56 13.32
CA ALA A 224 -5.81 -6.47 14.53
C ALA A 224 -6.87 -7.59 14.68
N GLU A 225 -7.30 -8.19 13.58
CA GLU A 225 -8.30 -9.28 13.56
C GLU A 225 -7.67 -10.67 13.68
N LEU A 226 -6.35 -10.75 13.61
CA LEU A 226 -5.63 -12.01 13.70
C LEU A 226 -5.35 -12.38 15.18
N SER A 227 -5.26 -13.67 15.46
CA SER A 227 -4.76 -14.15 16.75
C SER A 227 -3.33 -13.66 17.00
N PRO A 228 -2.91 -13.50 18.27
CA PRO A 228 -1.54 -13.06 18.59
C PRO A 228 -0.43 -13.89 17.93
N GLN A 229 -0.67 -15.20 17.77
CA GLN A 229 0.26 -16.08 17.07
C GLN A 229 0.34 -15.74 15.58
N ARG A 230 -0.80 -15.55 14.92
CA ARG A 230 -0.84 -15.20 13.50
C ARG A 230 -0.24 -13.82 13.23
N GLN A 231 -0.45 -12.85 14.13
CA GLN A 231 0.20 -11.53 14.01
C GLN A 231 1.73 -11.66 14.00
N ARG A 232 2.29 -12.49 14.89
CA ARG A 232 3.75 -12.75 14.91
C ARG A 232 4.22 -13.44 13.63
N GLU A 233 3.52 -14.48 13.18
CA GLU A 233 3.86 -15.19 11.94
C GLU A 233 3.84 -14.27 10.72
N GLU A 234 2.84 -13.38 10.57
CA GLU A 234 2.75 -12.39 9.50
C GLU A 234 3.98 -11.46 9.46
N VAL A 235 4.41 -11.00 10.63
CA VAL A 235 5.57 -10.11 10.76
C VAL A 235 6.87 -10.87 10.47
N GLU A 236 7.09 -12.03 11.11
CA GLU A 236 8.34 -12.80 10.97
C GLU A 236 8.56 -13.27 9.55
N LEU A 237 7.54 -13.89 8.91
CA LEU A 237 7.63 -14.37 7.52
C LEU A 237 7.98 -13.25 6.54
N SER A 238 7.41 -12.06 6.73
CA SER A 238 7.72 -10.92 5.85
C SER A 238 9.14 -10.36 6.10
N CYS A 239 9.58 -10.31 7.35
CA CYS A 239 10.94 -9.89 7.69
C CYS A 239 12.00 -10.85 7.12
N GLU A 240 11.83 -12.14 7.34
CA GLU A 240 12.74 -13.17 6.83
C GLU A 240 12.81 -13.15 5.29
N PHE A 241 11.66 -13.06 4.63
CA PHE A 241 11.58 -12.97 3.16
C PHE A 241 12.36 -11.76 2.63
N VAL A 242 12.13 -10.59 3.20
CA VAL A 242 12.79 -9.36 2.74
C VAL A 242 14.31 -9.47 2.92
N GLU A 243 14.79 -9.97 4.06
CA GLU A 243 16.24 -10.14 4.33
C GLU A 243 16.89 -11.17 3.41
N LEU A 244 16.20 -12.27 3.10
CA LEU A 244 16.68 -13.29 2.18
C LEU A 244 16.86 -12.74 0.74
N HIS A 245 16.09 -11.73 0.38
CA HIS A 245 16.06 -11.18 -0.98
C HIS A 245 16.70 -9.79 -1.12
N GLY A 246 17.52 -9.38 -0.14
CA GLY A 246 18.38 -8.20 -0.24
C GLY A 246 17.80 -6.93 0.39
N GLY A 247 16.65 -7.01 1.02
CA GLY A 247 16.09 -5.93 1.86
C GLY A 247 16.59 -6.04 3.30
N SER A 248 15.97 -5.30 4.22
CA SER A 248 16.30 -5.34 5.65
C SER A 248 15.13 -4.83 6.50
N ARG A 249 14.91 -5.48 7.65
CA ARG A 249 14.03 -4.99 8.72
C ARG A 249 14.49 -3.67 9.33
N ALA A 250 15.77 -3.29 9.13
CA ALA A 250 16.29 -2.00 9.56
C ALA A 250 15.61 -0.78 8.91
N TRP A 251 14.95 -0.97 7.75
CA TRP A 251 14.14 0.07 7.11
C TRP A 251 12.77 0.27 7.77
N GLY A 252 12.48 -0.46 8.84
CA GLY A 252 11.20 -0.45 9.55
C GLY A 252 10.17 -1.39 8.90
N TYR A 253 9.04 -1.51 9.58
CA TYR A 253 7.87 -2.25 9.13
C TYR A 253 6.81 -1.27 8.59
N CYS A 254 5.94 -1.72 7.72
CA CYS A 254 4.76 -0.96 7.33
C CYS A 254 3.51 -1.83 7.55
N TYR A 255 2.53 -1.30 8.27
CA TYR A 255 1.29 -2.04 8.50
C TYR A 255 0.40 -2.06 7.27
N PRO A 256 -0.14 -3.25 6.87
CA PRO A 256 -1.24 -3.34 5.91
C PRO A 256 -2.40 -2.42 6.30
N HIS A 257 -3.02 -1.77 5.33
CA HIS A 257 -4.06 -0.75 5.51
C HIS A 257 -3.61 0.47 6.32
N GLY A 258 -2.78 0.32 7.34
CA GLY A 258 -2.15 1.37 8.13
C GLY A 258 -3.08 2.22 9.02
N LEU A 259 -4.38 1.99 9.00
CA LEU A 259 -5.33 2.69 9.88
C LEU A 259 -5.17 2.24 11.34
N ALA A 260 -5.49 3.09 12.30
CA ALA A 260 -5.39 2.78 13.72
C ALA A 260 -6.18 1.52 14.13
N ALA A 261 -7.23 1.16 13.39
CA ALA A 261 -8.01 -0.06 13.58
C ALA A 261 -7.38 -1.31 12.93
N SER A 262 -6.38 -1.17 12.04
CA SER A 262 -5.81 -2.30 11.29
C SER A 262 -4.69 -3.03 12.02
N PHE A 263 -4.16 -2.49 13.10
CA PHE A 263 -3.13 -3.09 13.93
C PHE A 263 -3.40 -2.83 15.43
N SER A 264 -2.78 -3.59 16.29
CA SER A 264 -3.02 -3.54 17.73
C SER A 264 -1.71 -3.40 18.50
N PRO A 265 -1.74 -3.11 19.83
CA PRO A 265 -0.54 -3.19 20.66
C PRO A 265 0.17 -4.55 20.61
N GLU A 266 -0.54 -5.64 20.31
CA GLU A 266 0.07 -6.96 20.08
C GLU A 266 0.86 -6.97 18.77
N THR A 267 0.34 -6.38 17.70
CA THR A 267 1.05 -6.23 16.44
C THR A 267 2.32 -5.38 16.62
N GLU A 268 2.22 -4.26 17.35
CA GLU A 268 3.38 -3.42 17.67
C GLU A 268 4.47 -4.22 18.44
N ARG A 269 4.06 -5.04 19.41
CA ARG A 269 4.99 -5.94 20.13
C ARG A 269 5.62 -6.99 19.22
N ALA A 270 4.86 -7.56 18.29
CA ALA A 270 5.39 -8.52 17.32
C ALA A 270 6.46 -7.88 16.41
N VAL A 271 6.20 -6.66 15.91
CA VAL A 271 7.14 -5.88 15.09
C VAL A 271 8.42 -5.54 15.87
N ALA A 272 8.28 -5.13 17.13
CA ALA A 272 9.42 -4.88 18.02
C ALA A 272 10.24 -6.15 18.29
N ALA A 273 9.57 -7.26 18.59
CA ALA A 273 10.20 -8.56 18.85
C ALA A 273 10.93 -9.11 17.62
N ALA A 274 10.41 -8.87 16.42
CA ALA A 274 11.07 -9.20 15.15
C ALA A 274 12.32 -8.33 14.87
N GLY A 275 12.61 -7.33 15.71
CA GLY A 275 13.80 -6.49 15.58
C GLY A 275 13.68 -5.34 14.58
N CYS A 276 12.47 -5.00 14.12
CA CYS A 276 12.25 -3.77 13.38
C CYS A 276 12.41 -2.56 14.33
N PRO A 277 13.17 -1.52 13.95
CA PRO A 277 13.39 -0.36 14.83
C PRO A 277 12.15 0.53 14.95
N MET A 278 11.22 0.46 14.01
CA MET A 278 10.02 1.29 13.90
C MET A 278 8.99 0.67 12.96
N ALA A 279 7.77 1.24 12.96
CA ALA A 279 6.75 0.90 11.98
C ALA A 279 5.96 2.13 11.53
N PHE A 280 5.57 2.14 10.25
CA PHE A 280 4.73 3.17 9.66
C PHE A 280 3.25 2.77 9.65
N ALA A 281 2.42 3.76 9.97
CA ALA A 281 0.96 3.73 9.89
C ALA A 281 0.45 4.78 8.88
N VAL A 282 -0.85 5.05 8.86
CA VAL A 282 -1.47 6.11 8.06
C VAL A 282 -2.08 7.14 9.00
N GLU A 283 -1.44 8.29 9.09
CA GLU A 283 -1.88 9.45 9.83
C GLU A 283 -1.31 10.69 9.13
N ALA A 284 -2.14 11.66 8.77
CA ALA A 284 -1.70 12.85 8.03
C ALA A 284 -0.95 13.82 8.97
N ARG A 285 0.29 13.50 9.33
CA ARG A 285 1.15 14.29 10.21
C ARG A 285 2.63 14.17 9.79
N ASP A 286 3.37 15.26 10.00
CA ASP A 286 4.83 15.28 9.85
C ASP A 286 5.52 14.68 11.09
N ILE A 287 6.73 14.19 10.90
CA ILE A 287 7.64 13.74 11.94
C ILE A 287 8.66 14.84 12.19
N ALA A 288 8.62 15.46 13.38
CA ALA A 288 9.47 16.60 13.73
C ALA A 288 10.48 16.31 14.86
N ALA A 289 10.33 15.17 15.53
CA ALA A 289 11.14 14.79 16.69
C ALA A 289 12.12 13.63 16.38
N PRO A 290 13.15 13.44 17.19
CA PRO A 290 13.97 12.22 17.17
C PRO A 290 13.09 10.97 17.32
N LEU A 291 13.50 9.85 16.71
CA LEU A 291 12.70 8.61 16.73
C LEU A 291 12.35 8.12 18.14
N ALA A 292 13.20 8.39 19.12
CA ALA A 292 12.95 8.01 20.50
C ALA A 292 11.80 8.78 21.17
N GLU A 293 11.44 9.94 20.65
CA GLU A 293 10.37 10.80 21.15
C GLU A 293 9.06 10.61 20.38
N GLU A 294 9.09 9.93 19.22
CA GLU A 294 7.91 9.58 18.43
C GLU A 294 7.28 8.27 18.92
N ARG A 295 6.03 8.03 18.55
CA ARG A 295 5.39 6.71 18.67
C ARG A 295 5.98 5.78 17.60
N ARG A 296 7.21 5.28 17.87
CA ARG A 296 8.06 4.59 16.89
C ARG A 296 7.40 3.42 16.15
N TYR A 297 6.40 2.77 16.76
CA TYR A 297 5.66 1.67 16.16
C TYR A 297 4.31 2.09 15.56
N ALA A 298 4.07 3.39 15.38
CA ALA A 298 2.95 3.94 14.64
C ALA A 298 3.32 5.31 14.06
N LEU A 299 4.42 5.36 13.30
CA LEU A 299 4.89 6.59 12.65
C LEU A 299 3.90 7.04 11.58
N PRO A 300 3.61 8.34 11.52
CA PRO A 300 2.62 8.88 10.59
C PRO A 300 3.12 8.87 9.16
N ARG A 301 2.17 8.77 8.22
CA ARG A 301 2.40 8.99 6.77
C ARG A 301 1.21 9.71 6.15
N HIS A 302 1.50 10.63 5.27
CA HIS A 302 0.52 11.25 4.40
C HIS A 302 0.20 10.36 3.21
N ASN A 303 -1.04 10.38 2.73
CA ASN A 303 -1.37 9.82 1.42
C ASN A 303 -0.90 10.80 0.33
N CYS A 304 -0.40 10.30 -0.80
CA CYS A 304 0.06 11.12 -1.92
C CYS A 304 -1.05 12.05 -2.47
N ASN A 305 -2.31 11.65 -2.36
CA ASN A 305 -3.46 12.46 -2.80
C ASN A 305 -3.74 13.70 -1.93
N ALA A 306 -3.07 13.86 -0.80
CA ALA A 306 -3.11 15.07 0.01
C ALA A 306 -2.27 16.22 -0.57
N PHE A 307 -1.49 15.96 -1.62
CA PHE A 307 -0.58 16.92 -2.25
C PHE A 307 -0.98 17.20 -3.71
N PRO A 308 -0.51 18.32 -4.31
CA PRO A 308 -0.70 18.59 -5.72
C PRO A 308 -0.28 17.39 -6.59
N HIS A 309 -0.98 17.17 -7.68
CA HIS A 309 -0.78 16.04 -8.61
C HIS A 309 -0.97 14.64 -8.02
N GLY A 310 -1.52 14.52 -6.81
CA GLY A 310 -1.77 13.22 -6.16
C GLY A 310 -3.15 12.63 -6.45
N THR A 311 -3.98 13.25 -7.27
CA THR A 311 -5.32 12.77 -7.61
C THR A 311 -5.23 11.49 -8.44
N ALA A 312 -6.00 10.46 -8.05
CA ALA A 312 -6.04 9.21 -8.80
C ALA A 312 -6.65 9.41 -10.20
N SER A 313 -6.02 8.80 -11.20
CA SER A 313 -6.55 8.57 -12.54
C SER A 313 -7.29 7.22 -12.57
N TYR A 314 -8.13 7.01 -13.57
CA TYR A 314 -8.83 5.73 -13.80
C TYR A 314 -8.55 5.21 -15.20
N GLY A 315 -8.54 3.89 -15.38
CA GLY A 315 -8.25 3.28 -16.67
C GLY A 315 -9.23 3.62 -17.80
N GLY A 316 -10.42 4.16 -17.47
CA GLY A 316 -11.38 4.68 -18.44
C GLY A 316 -11.06 6.08 -18.98
N ASP A 317 -10.25 6.85 -18.28
CA ASP A 317 -9.96 8.26 -18.66
C ASP A 317 -9.07 8.35 -19.91
N GLU A 318 -8.30 7.30 -20.22
CA GLU A 318 -7.45 7.24 -21.41
C GLU A 318 -8.24 7.24 -22.73
N ALA A 319 -9.43 6.63 -22.74
CA ALA A 319 -10.29 6.60 -23.92
C ALA A 319 -10.88 7.99 -24.23
N ALA A 320 -11.00 8.87 -23.26
CA ALA A 320 -11.54 10.22 -23.41
C ALA A 320 -10.49 11.27 -23.88
N SER A 321 -9.20 10.99 -23.69
CA SER A 321 -8.10 11.89 -24.07
C SER A 321 -7.51 11.59 -25.46
N ALA A 322 -7.93 10.49 -26.11
CA ALA A 322 -7.49 10.08 -27.45
C ALA A 322 -8.48 10.45 -28.58
N THR A 323 -9.56 11.17 -28.27
CA THR A 323 -10.54 11.73 -29.23
C THR A 323 -10.46 13.24 -29.25
#